data_1785aa3ccced7b101939f135fba55e1e
#
_entry.id   1785aa3ccced7b101939f135fba55e1e
#
_cell.length_a   1.000
_cell.length_b   1.000
_cell.length_c   1.000
_cell.angle_alpha   90.00
_cell.angle_beta   90.00
_cell.angle_gamma   90.00
#
_symmetry.space_group_name_H-M   'P 1'
#
loop_
_entity.id
_entity.type
_entity.pdbx_description
1 polymer ?
#
loop_
_entity_poly.entity_id
_entity_poly.type
_entity_poly.pdbx_seq_one_letter_code
_entity_poly.pdbx_strand_id
1 'polypeptide(L)'
;DMYYLATSKVAILDTYSITVSCLKHKKSLKVIQMWHALGALKKFGLQSVGTKEGRDEKISRAMCMHKNYDYVLSPSKKTAKFYMEAFGCDNSKIKICSLPRVDDILTDNNAASRFFTENPGLSHDKIVLYLPTFRERDAYIAEQLKVEFRDVDGYRLIISAHPLFSKIKIENEFSYSGDFSTYDLMKIADVIITDYSACAFEASVFMKPLYFFVPDYDEYSSERGIN
;
A
#
# COMPACT_ATOMS: atom_id res chain seq x y z
N ASP A 1 -7.38 -24.47 -3.62
CA ASP A 1 -6.83 -23.72 -4.78
C ASP A 1 -6.70 -24.57 -6.05
N MET A 2 -6.08 -25.77 -6.01
CA MET A 2 -5.85 -26.62 -7.20
C MET A 2 -7.15 -26.94 -7.97
N TYR A 3 -8.23 -27.28 -7.28
CA TYR A 3 -9.52 -27.54 -7.90
C TYR A 3 -10.01 -26.35 -8.72
N TYR A 4 -9.97 -25.15 -8.14
CA TYR A 4 -10.41 -23.93 -8.83
C TYR A 4 -9.51 -23.60 -10.03
N LEU A 5 -8.20 -23.77 -9.92
CA LEU A 5 -7.30 -23.59 -11.07
C LEU A 5 -7.60 -24.59 -12.20
N ALA A 6 -7.91 -25.83 -11.85
CA ALA A 6 -8.23 -26.87 -12.84
C ALA A 6 -9.56 -26.59 -13.56
N THR A 7 -10.56 -26.00 -12.90
CA THR A 7 -11.91 -25.80 -13.42
C THR A 7 -12.14 -24.40 -14.00
N SER A 8 -11.44 -23.36 -13.53
CA SER A 8 -11.64 -21.98 -13.95
C SER A 8 -11.11 -21.68 -15.36
N LYS A 9 -11.66 -20.70 -16.01
CA LYS A 9 -11.15 -20.11 -17.27
C LYS A 9 -10.23 -18.92 -17.01
N VAL A 10 -10.40 -18.23 -15.86
CA VAL A 10 -9.63 -17.08 -15.46
C VAL A 10 -9.25 -17.22 -13.98
N ALA A 11 -8.01 -16.92 -13.64
CA ALA A 11 -7.53 -16.75 -12.27
C ALA A 11 -7.00 -15.33 -12.11
N ILE A 12 -7.49 -14.60 -11.12
CA ILE A 12 -7.04 -13.25 -10.79
C ILE A 12 -6.29 -13.33 -9.45
N LEU A 13 -5.10 -12.76 -9.42
CA LEU A 13 -4.20 -12.79 -8.26
C LEU A 13 -3.86 -11.37 -7.85
N ASP A 14 -3.89 -11.10 -6.56
CA ASP A 14 -3.44 -9.86 -5.93
C ASP A 14 -2.10 -10.02 -5.20
N THR A 15 -1.61 -11.25 -5.12
CA THR A 15 -0.33 -11.62 -4.48
C THR A 15 0.33 -12.78 -5.21
N TYR A 16 1.52 -13.19 -4.74
CA TYR A 16 2.18 -14.39 -5.23
C TYR A 16 1.43 -15.65 -4.82
N SER A 17 1.20 -16.55 -5.77
CA SER A 17 0.63 -17.89 -5.55
C SER A 17 1.59 -18.98 -6.01
N ILE A 18 2.08 -19.79 -5.05
CA ILE A 18 2.96 -20.93 -5.34
C ILE A 18 2.24 -21.96 -6.22
N THR A 19 0.96 -22.19 -5.98
CA THR A 19 0.14 -23.13 -6.75
C THR A 19 0.07 -22.73 -8.22
N VAL A 20 -0.13 -21.43 -8.49
CA VAL A 20 -0.12 -20.91 -9.87
C VAL A 20 1.27 -20.99 -10.47
N SER A 21 2.29 -20.59 -9.73
CA SER A 21 3.65 -20.46 -10.27
C SER A 21 4.34 -21.82 -10.54
N CYS A 22 4.07 -22.84 -9.73
CA CYS A 22 4.75 -24.14 -9.82
C CYS A 22 3.99 -25.18 -10.66
N LEU A 23 2.68 -25.05 -10.82
CA LEU A 23 1.89 -26.05 -11.54
C LEU A 23 1.77 -25.71 -13.04
N LYS A 24 1.64 -26.76 -13.84
CA LYS A 24 1.31 -26.64 -15.25
C LYS A 24 -0.20 -26.41 -15.41
N HIS A 25 -0.56 -25.36 -16.13
CA HIS A 25 -1.96 -25.02 -16.36
C HIS A 25 -2.51 -25.54 -17.68
N LYS A 26 -3.81 -25.73 -17.74
CA LYS A 26 -4.52 -25.97 -19.00
C LYS A 26 -4.43 -24.73 -19.90
N LYS A 27 -4.33 -24.93 -21.21
CA LYS A 27 -4.19 -23.83 -22.20
C LYS A 27 -5.34 -22.80 -22.16
N SER A 28 -6.51 -23.20 -21.70
CA SER A 28 -7.70 -22.33 -21.63
C SER A 28 -7.73 -21.46 -20.38
N LEU A 29 -6.89 -21.70 -19.37
CA LEU A 29 -6.80 -20.84 -18.20
C LEU A 29 -6.00 -19.59 -18.55
N LYS A 30 -6.53 -18.43 -18.19
CA LYS A 30 -5.82 -17.14 -18.21
C LYS A 30 -5.52 -16.70 -16.79
N VAL A 31 -4.26 -16.39 -16.51
CA VAL A 31 -3.79 -15.95 -15.21
C VAL A 31 -3.45 -14.46 -15.28
N ILE A 32 -4.13 -13.67 -14.47
CA ILE A 32 -3.98 -12.21 -14.39
C ILE A 32 -3.41 -11.87 -13.02
N GLN A 33 -2.20 -11.30 -12.98
CA GLN A 33 -1.65 -10.69 -11.78
C GLN A 33 -2.04 -9.22 -11.74
N MET A 34 -2.91 -8.83 -10.80
CA MET A 34 -3.30 -7.44 -10.66
C MET A 34 -2.52 -6.70 -9.57
N TRP A 35 -1.84 -7.46 -8.68
CA TRP A 35 -1.12 -6.93 -7.53
C TRP A 35 -2.06 -6.16 -6.57
N HIS A 36 -1.48 -5.52 -5.56
CA HIS A 36 -2.23 -4.81 -4.52
C HIS A 36 -1.71 -3.39 -4.24
N ALA A 37 -0.82 -2.86 -5.07
CA ALA A 37 -0.30 -1.50 -4.93
C ALA A 37 -0.57 -0.68 -6.19
N LEU A 38 -0.97 0.59 -6.02
CA LEU A 38 -1.19 1.53 -7.12
C LEU A 38 0.11 2.07 -7.72
N GLY A 39 1.24 1.77 -7.08
CA GLY A 39 2.55 2.24 -7.52
C GLY A 39 3.66 1.25 -7.19
N ALA A 40 4.88 1.68 -7.41
CA ALA A 40 6.08 0.88 -7.24
C ALA A 40 7.16 1.67 -6.48
N LEU A 41 6.81 2.24 -5.32
CA LEU A 41 7.76 3.02 -4.53
C LEU A 41 8.90 2.17 -4.00
N LYS A 42 8.57 1.00 -3.45
CA LYS A 42 9.54 0.03 -2.92
C LYS A 42 9.84 -1.04 -3.96
N LYS A 43 11.03 -1.61 -3.92
CA LYS A 43 11.34 -2.85 -4.64
C LYS A 43 10.46 -3.98 -4.11
N PHE A 44 9.94 -4.80 -5.00
CA PHE A 44 9.05 -5.92 -4.68
C PHE A 44 9.21 -7.08 -5.67
N GLY A 45 8.59 -8.20 -5.39
CA GLY A 45 8.66 -9.38 -6.25
C GLY A 45 10.12 -9.83 -6.47
N LEU A 46 10.51 -10.05 -7.72
CA LEU A 46 11.87 -10.48 -8.08
C LEU A 46 12.93 -9.40 -7.83
N GLN A 47 12.55 -8.12 -7.81
CA GLN A 47 13.49 -7.03 -7.48
C GLN A 47 14.03 -7.11 -6.04
N SER A 48 13.27 -7.72 -5.12
CA SER A 48 13.65 -7.84 -3.72
C SER A 48 14.29 -9.18 -3.36
N VAL A 49 14.44 -10.11 -4.31
CA VAL A 49 15.08 -11.41 -4.05
C VAL A 49 16.53 -11.22 -3.65
N GLY A 50 16.94 -11.88 -2.56
CA GLY A 50 18.29 -11.81 -2.00
C GLY A 50 18.57 -10.57 -1.16
N THR A 51 17.60 -9.65 -0.98
CA THR A 51 17.71 -8.55 -0.02
C THR A 51 17.30 -9.00 1.39
N LYS A 52 17.64 -8.20 2.41
CA LYS A 52 17.31 -8.47 3.83
C LYS A 52 15.81 -8.73 4.04
N GLU A 53 14.96 -7.99 3.35
CA GLU A 53 13.50 -8.05 3.47
C GLU A 53 12.84 -8.92 2.40
N GLY A 54 13.64 -9.43 1.46
CA GLY A 54 13.16 -10.25 0.36
C GLY A 54 13.27 -11.75 0.64
N ARG A 55 12.86 -12.54 -0.33
CA ARG A 55 13.03 -14.00 -0.25
C ARG A 55 14.44 -14.41 -0.60
N ASP A 56 14.89 -15.49 0.02
CA ASP A 56 16.12 -16.18 -0.39
C ASP A 56 16.06 -16.58 -1.87
N GLU A 57 17.18 -16.46 -2.57
CA GLU A 57 17.27 -16.72 -4.01
C GLU A 57 16.98 -18.18 -4.38
N LYS A 58 17.49 -19.13 -3.59
CA LYS A 58 17.27 -20.58 -3.84
C LYS A 58 15.81 -20.93 -3.64
N ILE A 59 15.18 -20.37 -2.58
CA ILE A 59 13.76 -20.56 -2.31
C ILE A 59 12.92 -19.95 -3.42
N SER A 60 13.23 -18.73 -3.86
CA SER A 60 12.50 -18.06 -4.95
C SER A 60 12.55 -18.85 -6.26
N ARG A 61 13.71 -19.42 -6.59
CA ARG A 61 13.88 -20.31 -7.75
C ARG A 61 13.09 -21.61 -7.59
N ALA A 62 13.21 -22.29 -6.44
CA ALA A 62 12.51 -23.54 -6.16
C ALA A 62 10.98 -23.37 -6.23
N MET A 63 10.47 -22.24 -5.75
CA MET A 63 9.06 -21.90 -5.76
C MET A 63 8.60 -21.25 -7.08
N CYS A 64 9.43 -21.19 -8.11
CA CYS A 64 9.12 -20.62 -9.41
C CYS A 64 8.48 -19.21 -9.30
N MET A 65 9.01 -18.36 -8.42
CA MET A 65 8.39 -17.10 -8.04
C MET A 65 7.98 -16.28 -9.26
N HIS A 66 6.71 -15.86 -9.29
CA HIS A 66 6.08 -15.04 -10.33
C HIS A 66 6.04 -15.64 -11.75
N LYS A 67 6.13 -16.96 -11.90
CA LYS A 67 5.90 -17.62 -13.19
C LYS A 67 4.42 -17.80 -13.51
N ASN A 68 4.15 -18.08 -14.79
CA ASN A 68 2.85 -18.49 -15.33
C ASN A 68 1.76 -17.41 -15.36
N TYR A 69 2.11 -16.13 -15.34
CA TYR A 69 1.15 -15.05 -15.60
C TYR A 69 0.97 -14.85 -17.11
N ASP A 70 -0.29 -14.78 -17.56
CA ASP A 70 -0.62 -14.35 -18.94
C ASP A 70 -0.61 -12.83 -19.04
N TYR A 71 -1.14 -12.14 -18.02
CA TYR A 71 -1.20 -10.69 -17.96
C TYR A 71 -0.79 -10.19 -16.59
N VAL A 72 -0.18 -9.01 -16.58
CA VAL A 72 0.16 -8.25 -15.36
C VAL A 72 -0.45 -6.86 -15.51
N LEU A 73 -1.31 -6.47 -14.57
CA LEU A 73 -1.89 -5.14 -14.56
C LEU A 73 -0.91 -4.14 -13.94
N SER A 74 -0.66 -3.05 -14.64
CA SER A 74 0.13 -1.94 -14.14
C SER A 74 -0.75 -0.68 -14.11
N PRO A 75 -0.77 0.07 -12.99
CA PRO A 75 -1.63 1.22 -12.86
C PRO A 75 -1.26 2.39 -13.79
N SER A 76 -0.02 2.42 -14.30
CA SER A 76 0.41 3.44 -15.26
C SER A 76 1.53 2.94 -16.18
N LYS A 77 1.73 3.65 -17.29
CA LYS A 77 2.88 3.43 -18.18
C LYS A 77 4.21 3.67 -17.47
N LYS A 78 4.28 4.62 -16.54
CA LYS A 78 5.49 4.94 -15.78
C LYS A 78 5.90 3.82 -14.83
N THR A 79 4.94 3.15 -14.21
CA THR A 79 5.19 2.05 -13.28
C THR A 79 5.44 0.71 -13.99
N ALA A 80 5.07 0.58 -15.27
CA ALA A 80 5.16 -0.67 -16.03
C ALA A 80 6.55 -1.31 -16.00
N LYS A 81 7.62 -0.51 -16.10
CA LYS A 81 9.00 -1.02 -16.04
C LYS A 81 9.31 -1.75 -14.73
N PHE A 82 8.88 -1.23 -13.61
CA PHE A 82 9.08 -1.85 -12.29
C PHE A 82 8.25 -3.13 -12.13
N TYR A 83 7.06 -3.17 -12.72
CA TYR A 83 6.21 -4.36 -12.75
C TYR A 83 6.82 -5.45 -13.64
N MET A 84 7.40 -5.10 -14.79
CA MET A 84 8.13 -6.05 -15.63
C MET A 84 9.29 -6.70 -14.87
N GLU A 85 10.10 -5.90 -14.19
CA GLU A 85 11.21 -6.39 -13.36
C GLU A 85 10.73 -7.25 -12.20
N ALA A 86 9.74 -6.77 -11.44
CA ALA A 86 9.21 -7.44 -10.26
C ALA A 86 8.55 -8.79 -10.57
N PHE A 87 7.92 -8.92 -11.72
CA PHE A 87 7.24 -10.15 -12.14
C PHE A 87 8.00 -10.96 -13.19
N GLY A 88 9.18 -10.50 -13.61
CA GLY A 88 10.01 -11.20 -14.59
C GLY A 88 9.30 -11.42 -15.92
N CYS A 89 8.59 -10.40 -16.41
CA CYS A 89 7.82 -10.47 -17.64
C CYS A 89 8.20 -9.35 -18.62
N ASP A 90 7.89 -9.57 -19.88
CA ASP A 90 8.07 -8.57 -20.92
C ASP A 90 6.81 -7.67 -21.09
N ASN A 91 6.96 -6.62 -21.89
CA ASN A 91 5.91 -5.63 -22.14
C ASN A 91 4.63 -6.21 -22.78
N SER A 92 4.70 -7.35 -23.46
CA SER A 92 3.52 -7.97 -24.10
C SER A 92 2.47 -8.41 -23.09
N LYS A 93 2.92 -8.78 -21.88
CA LYS A 93 2.06 -9.18 -20.76
C LYS A 93 1.49 -8.01 -19.98
N ILE A 94 2.09 -6.83 -20.07
CA ILE A 94 1.61 -5.66 -19.33
C ILE A 94 0.32 -5.12 -19.92
N LYS A 95 -0.66 -4.89 -19.04
CA LYS A 95 -1.91 -4.19 -19.35
C LYS A 95 -2.04 -2.98 -18.44
N ILE A 96 -2.16 -1.80 -19.01
CA ILE A 96 -2.38 -0.58 -18.23
C ILE A 96 -3.82 -0.55 -17.79
N CYS A 97 -4.03 -0.70 -16.50
CA CYS A 97 -5.34 -0.74 -15.87
C CYS A 97 -5.20 -0.37 -14.40
N SER A 98 -6.10 0.48 -13.90
CA SER A 98 -6.17 0.79 -12.47
C SER A 98 -6.70 -0.40 -11.67
N LEU A 99 -6.51 -0.35 -10.36
CA LEU A 99 -7.05 -1.36 -9.45
C LEU A 99 -8.51 -1.05 -9.10
N PRO A 100 -9.36 -2.06 -8.91
CA PRO A 100 -10.77 -1.86 -8.51
C PRO A 100 -10.94 -1.01 -7.24
N ARG A 101 -9.97 -1.05 -6.32
CA ARG A 101 -10.01 -0.20 -5.12
C ARG A 101 -10.05 1.30 -5.41
N VAL A 102 -9.57 1.76 -6.58
CA VAL A 102 -9.64 3.18 -6.92
C VAL A 102 -11.08 3.63 -7.13
N ASP A 103 -11.91 2.77 -7.70
CA ASP A 103 -13.33 3.06 -7.87
C ASP A 103 -14.03 3.16 -6.50
N ASP A 104 -13.68 2.26 -5.57
CA ASP A 104 -14.16 2.28 -4.19
C ASP A 104 -13.68 3.53 -3.43
N ILE A 105 -12.40 3.88 -3.56
CA ILE A 105 -11.82 5.11 -2.97
C ILE A 105 -12.57 6.36 -3.46
N LEU A 106 -12.91 6.44 -4.75
CA LEU A 106 -13.59 7.59 -5.35
C LEU A 106 -15.09 7.62 -5.07
N THR A 107 -15.69 6.52 -4.63
CA THR A 107 -17.10 6.47 -4.27
C THR A 107 -17.35 7.29 -2.99
N ASP A 108 -18.30 8.23 -3.06
CA ASP A 108 -18.73 8.95 -1.86
C ASP A 108 -19.53 8.02 -0.94
N ASN A 109 -19.07 7.89 0.29
CA ASN A 109 -19.71 7.09 1.34
C ASN A 109 -20.10 7.91 2.56
N ASN A 110 -20.21 9.24 2.42
CA ASN A 110 -20.51 10.19 3.50
C ASN A 110 -19.53 10.12 4.69
N ALA A 111 -18.29 9.64 4.47
CA ALA A 111 -17.30 9.47 5.52
C ALA A 111 -17.03 10.77 6.29
N ALA A 112 -16.88 11.89 5.58
CA ALA A 112 -16.63 13.19 6.21
C ALA A 112 -17.80 13.62 7.11
N SER A 113 -19.04 13.52 6.63
CA SER A 113 -20.23 13.87 7.40
C SER A 113 -20.35 13.00 8.67
N ARG A 114 -20.16 11.71 8.55
CA ARG A 114 -20.16 10.78 9.69
C ARG A 114 -19.07 11.14 10.69
N PHE A 115 -17.85 11.34 10.21
CA PHE A 115 -16.70 11.62 11.07
C PHE A 115 -16.91 12.86 11.93
N PHE A 116 -17.32 13.99 11.33
CA PHE A 116 -17.55 15.22 12.09
C PHE A 116 -18.81 15.19 12.96
N THR A 117 -19.79 14.34 12.62
CA THR A 117 -20.94 14.08 13.51
C THR A 117 -20.51 13.30 14.77
N GLU A 118 -19.65 12.33 14.61
CA GLU A 118 -19.11 11.52 15.73
C GLU A 118 -18.03 12.29 16.52
N ASN A 119 -17.35 13.25 15.89
CA ASN A 119 -16.26 14.03 16.47
C ASN A 119 -16.49 15.54 16.31
N PRO A 120 -17.55 16.13 16.92
CA PRO A 120 -17.93 17.53 16.69
C PRO A 120 -16.85 18.54 17.11
N GLY A 121 -16.01 18.19 18.07
CA GLY A 121 -14.89 19.04 18.52
C GLY A 121 -13.80 19.25 17.46
N LEU A 122 -13.77 18.42 16.40
CA LEU A 122 -12.80 18.52 15.30
C LEU A 122 -13.31 19.31 14.10
N SER A 123 -14.57 19.74 14.12
CA SER A 123 -15.22 20.37 12.95
C SER A 123 -14.62 21.73 12.52
N HIS A 124 -13.86 22.35 13.41
CA HIS A 124 -13.22 23.65 13.17
C HIS A 124 -11.73 23.55 12.88
N ASP A 125 -11.12 22.38 13.06
CA ASP A 125 -9.72 22.16 12.85
C ASP A 125 -9.48 21.60 11.42
N LYS A 126 -8.33 21.91 10.84
CA LYS A 126 -7.83 21.24 9.66
C LYS A 126 -7.21 19.90 10.07
N ILE A 127 -7.61 18.85 9.39
CA ILE A 127 -7.15 17.50 9.69
C ILE A 127 -5.86 17.20 8.94
N VAL A 128 -4.81 16.90 9.69
CA VAL A 128 -3.53 16.38 9.18
C VAL A 128 -3.49 14.88 9.47
N LEU A 129 -3.46 14.08 8.44
CA LEU A 129 -3.43 12.61 8.56
C LEU A 129 -2.01 12.08 8.33
N TYR A 130 -1.46 11.40 9.32
CA TYR A 130 -0.19 10.70 9.18
C TYR A 130 -0.41 9.19 8.99
N LEU A 131 0.18 8.65 7.93
CA LEU A 131 0.08 7.26 7.49
C LEU A 131 1.46 6.60 7.46
N PRO A 132 1.96 6.10 8.59
CA PRO A 132 3.29 5.47 8.67
C PRO A 132 3.34 4.12 7.95
N THR A 133 4.51 3.77 7.42
CA THR A 133 4.88 2.38 7.10
C THR A 133 5.13 1.62 8.40
N PHE A 134 4.76 0.34 8.44
CA PHE A 134 5.09 -0.53 9.58
C PHE A 134 6.61 -0.72 9.74
N ARG A 135 7.16 -0.33 10.92
CA ARG A 135 8.56 -0.49 11.33
C ARG A 135 8.67 -0.59 12.85
N GLU A 136 9.74 -1.19 13.34
CA GLU A 136 10.01 -1.27 14.78
C GLU A 136 10.22 0.10 15.45
N ARG A 137 10.65 1.12 14.67
CA ARG A 137 10.92 2.50 15.13
C ARG A 137 9.73 3.47 14.99
N ASP A 138 8.59 3.01 14.53
CA ASP A 138 7.46 3.90 14.21
C ASP A 138 6.91 4.68 15.38
N ALA A 139 6.97 4.11 16.59
CA ALA A 139 6.60 4.83 17.80
C ALA A 139 7.43 6.11 17.99
N TYR A 140 8.73 6.05 17.74
CA TYR A 140 9.63 7.21 17.88
C TYR A 140 9.32 8.27 16.81
N ILE A 141 9.11 7.87 15.57
CA ILE A 141 8.79 8.79 14.46
C ILE A 141 7.43 9.46 14.69
N ALA A 142 6.43 8.70 15.15
CA ALA A 142 5.13 9.24 15.52
C ALA A 142 5.23 10.26 16.68
N GLU A 143 6.07 9.99 17.69
CA GLU A 143 6.30 10.93 18.79
C GLU A 143 6.99 12.24 18.34
N GLN A 144 7.93 12.18 17.40
CA GLN A 144 8.50 13.38 16.81
C GLN A 144 7.43 14.26 16.16
N LEU A 145 6.56 13.68 15.34
CA LEU A 145 5.45 14.43 14.72
C LEU A 145 4.48 15.00 15.75
N LYS A 146 4.16 14.27 16.80
CA LYS A 146 3.30 14.78 17.87
C LYS A 146 3.90 16.01 18.56
N VAL A 147 5.21 16.00 18.80
CA VAL A 147 5.90 17.15 19.39
C VAL A 147 5.79 18.38 18.48
N GLU A 148 6.02 18.21 17.18
CA GLU A 148 5.93 19.30 16.21
C GLU A 148 4.51 19.86 16.04
N PHE A 149 3.48 19.03 16.18
CA PHE A 149 2.08 19.46 16.04
C PHE A 149 1.42 19.87 17.34
N ARG A 150 2.09 19.77 18.50
CA ARG A 150 1.48 20.06 19.82
C ARG A 150 0.95 21.49 19.94
N ASP A 151 1.68 22.45 19.39
CA ASP A 151 1.41 23.87 19.53
C ASP A 151 1.00 24.53 18.20
N VAL A 152 0.48 23.75 17.24
CA VAL A 152 0.01 24.26 15.96
C VAL A 152 -1.50 24.50 16.00
N ASP A 153 -1.89 25.77 16.22
CA ASP A 153 -3.30 26.14 16.28
C ASP A 153 -4.06 25.90 14.97
N GLY A 154 -5.30 25.45 15.08
CA GLY A 154 -6.20 25.23 13.95
C GLY A 154 -5.89 23.95 13.13
N TYR A 155 -4.96 23.12 13.61
CA TYR A 155 -4.66 21.82 13.00
C TYR A 155 -4.80 20.69 14.01
N ARG A 156 -5.33 19.57 13.53
CA ARG A 156 -5.43 18.34 14.32
C ARG A 156 -4.70 17.20 13.64
N LEU A 157 -3.68 16.65 14.29
CA LEU A 157 -2.96 15.48 13.82
C LEU A 157 -3.74 14.21 14.16
N ILE A 158 -4.03 13.41 13.15
CA ILE A 158 -4.56 12.03 13.28
C ILE A 158 -3.49 11.07 12.79
N ILE A 159 -3.13 10.10 13.62
CA ILE A 159 -2.20 9.03 13.25
C ILE A 159 -3.02 7.77 13.01
N SER A 160 -3.10 7.33 11.76
CA SER A 160 -3.69 6.04 11.40
C SER A 160 -2.59 4.97 11.42
N ALA A 161 -2.42 4.34 12.58
CA ALA A 161 -1.44 3.27 12.74
C ALA A 161 -1.78 2.06 11.86
N HIS A 162 -0.75 1.40 11.35
CA HIS A 162 -0.92 0.15 10.60
C HIS A 162 -1.63 -0.90 11.49
N PRO A 163 -2.56 -1.73 10.99
CA PRO A 163 -3.30 -2.72 11.79
C PRO A 163 -2.42 -3.65 12.65
N LEU A 164 -1.15 -3.87 12.27
CA LEU A 164 -0.18 -4.62 13.07
C LEU A 164 0.30 -3.88 14.33
N PHE A 165 0.06 -2.56 14.44
CA PHE A 165 0.36 -1.75 15.62
C PHE A 165 -0.65 -1.88 16.76
N SER A 166 -1.75 -2.56 16.58
CA SER A 166 -2.77 -2.74 17.64
C SER A 166 -2.24 -3.35 18.95
N LYS A 167 -0.98 -3.83 18.94
CA LYS A 167 -0.26 -4.30 20.13
C LYS A 167 0.56 -3.22 20.83
N ILE A 168 0.81 -2.06 20.19
CA ILE A 168 1.51 -0.93 20.78
C ILE A 168 0.41 0.03 21.24
N LYS A 169 0.17 0.10 22.53
CA LYS A 169 -0.70 1.13 23.13
C LYS A 169 -0.07 2.49 22.88
N ILE A 170 -0.51 3.16 21.82
CA ILE A 170 -0.28 4.59 21.64
C ILE A 170 -1.37 5.26 22.50
N GLU A 171 -1.09 5.46 23.77
CA GLU A 171 -1.94 6.23 24.67
C GLU A 171 -1.79 7.71 24.31
N ASN A 172 -2.68 8.26 23.46
CA ASN A 172 -2.76 9.71 23.25
C ASN A 172 -3.96 10.12 22.41
N GLU A 173 -4.40 11.34 22.64
CA GLU A 173 -5.42 12.10 21.90
C GLU A 173 -5.17 12.25 20.37
N PHE A 174 -4.01 11.81 19.87
CA PHE A 174 -3.59 11.88 18.46
C PHE A 174 -3.71 10.55 17.70
N SER A 175 -4.00 9.44 18.36
CA SER A 175 -4.20 8.17 17.68
C SER A 175 -5.68 7.89 17.47
N TYR A 176 -6.06 7.59 16.23
CA TYR A 176 -7.43 7.24 15.88
C TYR A 176 -7.57 5.73 15.72
N SER A 177 -8.44 5.13 16.53
CA SER A 177 -8.80 3.70 16.51
C SER A 177 -10.28 3.46 16.21
N GLY A 178 -10.97 4.46 15.63
CA GLY A 178 -12.39 4.38 15.32
C GLY A 178 -12.73 3.51 14.09
N ASP A 179 -14.01 3.41 13.79
CA ASP A 179 -14.57 2.56 12.72
C ASP A 179 -14.34 3.09 11.29
N PHE A 180 -13.51 4.13 11.12
CA PHE A 180 -13.19 4.69 9.81
C PHE A 180 -11.97 4.00 9.22
N SER A 181 -12.11 3.57 7.98
CA SER A 181 -11.00 3.01 7.22
C SER A 181 -9.93 4.06 6.91
N THR A 182 -8.70 3.62 6.59
CA THR A 182 -7.64 4.53 6.13
C THR A 182 -8.10 5.40 4.95
N TYR A 183 -8.93 4.87 4.05
CA TYR A 183 -9.46 5.63 2.90
C TYR A 183 -10.50 6.66 3.33
N ASP A 184 -11.33 6.36 4.34
CA ASP A 184 -12.25 7.33 4.91
C ASP A 184 -11.49 8.48 5.56
N LEU A 185 -10.43 8.18 6.30
CA LEU A 185 -9.56 9.21 6.89
C LEU A 185 -8.84 10.05 5.80
N MET A 186 -8.39 9.44 4.71
CA MET A 186 -7.84 10.18 3.58
C MET A 186 -8.88 11.12 2.92
N LYS A 187 -10.16 10.74 2.87
CA LYS A 187 -11.25 11.62 2.39
C LYS A 187 -11.44 12.83 3.29
N ILE A 188 -11.31 12.64 4.60
CA ILE A 188 -11.54 13.68 5.62
C ILE A 188 -10.35 14.63 5.72
N ALA A 189 -9.13 14.14 5.63
CA ALA A 189 -7.91 14.91 5.81
C ALA A 189 -7.81 16.11 4.86
N ASP A 190 -7.33 17.25 5.36
CA ASP A 190 -6.93 18.42 4.56
C ASP A 190 -5.49 18.28 4.04
N VAL A 191 -4.64 17.60 4.82
CA VAL A 191 -3.22 17.34 4.52
C VAL A 191 -2.91 15.90 4.86
N ILE A 192 -2.12 15.25 4.01
CA ILE A 192 -1.66 13.88 4.25
C ILE A 192 -0.14 13.88 4.38
N ILE A 193 0.35 13.24 5.42
CA ILE A 193 1.77 12.96 5.64
C ILE A 193 1.95 11.45 5.58
N THR A 194 2.95 10.99 4.87
CA THR A 194 3.33 9.57 4.83
C THR A 194 4.85 9.44 4.75
N ASP A 195 5.32 8.23 4.63
CA ASP A 195 6.74 7.93 4.45
C ASP A 195 6.96 7.07 3.19
N TYR A 196 7.49 5.87 3.33
CA TYR A 196 7.70 4.92 2.22
C TYR A 196 6.47 4.05 1.93
N SER A 197 5.31 4.42 2.44
CA SER A 197 4.08 3.65 2.27
C SER A 197 3.55 3.74 0.84
N ALA A 198 3.05 2.60 0.32
CA ALA A 198 2.31 2.58 -0.93
C ALA A 198 1.04 3.45 -0.89
N CYS A 199 0.53 3.75 0.31
CA CYS A 199 -0.59 4.66 0.52
C CYS A 199 -0.38 6.06 -0.08
N ALA A 200 0.87 6.47 -0.37
CA ALA A 200 1.15 7.70 -1.08
C ALA A 200 0.44 7.77 -2.45
N PHE A 201 0.33 6.63 -3.14
CA PHE A 201 -0.35 6.58 -4.43
C PHE A 201 -1.87 6.66 -4.29
N GLU A 202 -2.44 6.00 -3.27
CA GLU A 202 -3.86 6.13 -2.93
C GLU A 202 -4.18 7.56 -2.48
N ALA A 203 -3.34 8.15 -1.64
CA ALA A 203 -3.49 9.53 -1.19
C ALA A 203 -3.48 10.52 -2.36
N SER A 204 -2.65 10.29 -3.39
CA SER A 204 -2.58 11.15 -4.57
C SER A 204 -3.89 11.19 -5.38
N VAL A 205 -4.74 10.18 -5.28
CA VAL A 205 -6.06 10.13 -5.94
C VAL A 205 -6.98 11.24 -5.43
N PHE A 206 -6.82 11.64 -4.17
CA PHE A 206 -7.63 12.70 -3.55
C PHE A 206 -7.18 14.11 -3.91
N MET A 207 -6.06 14.28 -4.63
CA MET A 207 -5.52 15.58 -5.05
C MET A 207 -5.29 16.57 -3.88
N LYS A 208 -5.01 16.03 -2.70
CA LYS A 208 -4.73 16.82 -1.48
C LYS A 208 -3.23 17.05 -1.32
N PRO A 209 -2.80 18.08 -0.56
CA PRO A 209 -1.40 18.23 -0.17
C PRO A 209 -0.86 16.95 0.46
N LEU A 210 0.23 16.41 -0.11
CA LEU A 210 0.88 15.19 0.31
C LEU A 210 2.35 15.47 0.62
N TYR A 211 2.77 15.17 1.84
CA TYR A 211 4.13 15.35 2.30
C TYR A 211 4.76 14.02 2.70
N PHE A 212 6.07 13.92 2.52
CA PHE A 212 6.85 12.76 2.93
C PHE A 212 7.70 13.11 4.16
N PHE A 213 7.45 12.40 5.25
CA PHE A 213 8.27 12.48 6.45
C PHE A 213 9.19 11.27 6.51
N VAL A 214 10.44 11.47 6.12
CA VAL A 214 11.42 10.39 5.86
C VAL A 214 12.76 10.65 6.56
N PRO A 215 12.78 10.72 7.90
CA PRO A 215 13.99 11.09 8.66
C PRO A 215 15.12 10.06 8.56
N ASP A 216 14.83 8.84 8.14
CA ASP A 216 15.73 7.69 8.04
C ASP A 216 15.95 7.21 6.59
N TYR A 217 15.89 8.15 5.61
CA TYR A 217 15.90 7.81 4.18
C TYR A 217 17.08 6.93 3.76
N ASP A 218 18.29 7.26 4.20
CA ASP A 218 19.50 6.54 3.79
C ASP A 218 19.51 5.10 4.31
N GLU A 219 19.12 4.91 5.56
CA GLU A 219 19.00 3.59 6.19
C GLU A 219 17.95 2.75 5.47
N TYR A 220 16.74 3.30 5.31
CA TYR A 220 15.61 2.61 4.68
C TYR A 220 15.89 2.24 3.22
N SER A 221 16.47 3.18 2.46
CA SER A 221 16.80 2.95 1.05
C SER A 221 17.84 1.85 0.86
N SER A 222 18.85 1.79 1.79
CA SER A 222 19.88 0.75 1.75
C SER A 222 19.35 -0.65 2.08
N GLU A 223 18.38 -0.76 2.99
CA GLU A 223 17.84 -2.05 3.44
C GLU A 223 16.78 -2.64 2.51
N ARG A 224 15.84 -1.80 2.05
CA ARG A 224 14.68 -2.24 1.24
C ARG A 224 14.81 -1.98 -0.25
N GLY A 225 15.54 -0.95 -0.61
CA GLY A 225 15.60 -0.43 -1.97
C GLY A 225 14.31 0.30 -2.38
N ILE A 226 14.52 1.43 -3.06
CA ILE A 226 13.46 2.28 -3.62
C ILE A 226 13.60 2.26 -5.13
N ASN A 227 12.48 2.34 -5.86
CA ASN A 227 12.43 2.37 -7.33
C ASN A 227 12.50 3.80 -7.89
#